data_63353ce4ddd8ed6bb1af46d428ce094b
#
_entry.id   63353ce4ddd8ed6bb1af46d428ce094b
#
_cell.length_a   1.000
_cell.length_b   1.000
_cell.length_c   1.000
_cell.angle_alpha   90.00
_cell.angle_beta   90.00
_cell.angle_gamma   90.00
#
_symmetry.space_group_name_H-M   'P 1'
#
loop_
_entity.id
_entity.type
_entity.pdbx_description
1 polymer ?
#
loop_
_entity_poly.entity_id
_entity_poly.type
_entity_poly.pdbx_seq_one_letter_code
_entity_poly.pdbx_strand_id
1 'polypeptide(L)'
;MLWQQEGIVLSDFRSARSGEWRAIDYESERFNGTMLYAPKGVKPEAVTVDPNLKGWHRVYVATFATGHDRAARLQLRLEGDGSPSLFRRGEIWDAWTPGEKGEEVFWKCADLTGKRVTVGKASAEGEIGLMWLRFEPMTADEIAAAKAEFANPSNRRLHAHCDMEWMHYRYDDRLTPDERCGVIDAFAQSDVGTASLEIWDHTLEANRDFYRECVRRAEQYGVRVYAAYRMSECRLVLPWLFEFPYANEHPEFHCRDRDGEAVTSVSYAFPEVGAHEVERVAGLLDLGFHGVSPILLRGVQLLWEKPLVDRFRAKYPDLDPRTLSLDDPRLAEVRCALVTENFMRPLRRRLDAFAAEHGRGRLHINPIVPCTIADCRRQGLDVEGWVREGLVDSVVFGMMRIWEDEDRFRDESKPGFLSVEKYAACKRSGENPVRRAHGNKLLETFAEEAARNVRLSRETGVRFYYDLHWEGTILPEKIAARAARLYGAGAEGLLLWDCFELRVSNRDEWFVTSRLGHKGELESMPKENEGYRKLFRILKIDGISISAYHPNWIG
;
A
#
# COMPACT_ATOMS: atom_id res chain seq x y z
N MET A 1 34.66 14.46 10.43
CA MET A 1 34.77 15.19 11.69
C MET A 1 33.74 16.31 11.89
N LEU A 2 32.77 16.47 11.00
CA LEU A 2 31.68 17.48 11.11
C LEU A 2 30.40 16.97 11.82
N TRP A 3 30.34 15.70 12.12
CA TRP A 3 29.12 15.04 12.63
C TRP A 3 28.94 15.08 14.14
N GLN A 4 29.99 15.34 14.91
CA GLN A 4 29.91 15.44 16.38
C GLN A 4 29.25 16.74 16.88
N GLN A 5 28.94 17.70 15.98
CA GLN A 5 28.31 18.98 16.35
C GLN A 5 26.79 19.01 16.09
N GLU A 6 26.22 18.00 15.43
CA GLU A 6 24.83 18.08 14.94
C GLU A 6 23.81 17.28 15.78
N GLY A 7 24.05 17.06 17.06
CA GLY A 7 23.05 16.44 17.92
C GLY A 7 23.61 15.57 19.02
N ILE A 8 22.72 15.10 19.89
CA ILE A 8 23.03 14.18 20.97
C ILE A 8 22.91 12.76 20.47
N VAL A 9 23.92 11.93 20.68
CA VAL A 9 23.94 10.53 20.23
C VAL A 9 23.97 9.60 21.44
N LEU A 10 22.95 8.74 21.56
CA LEU A 10 22.92 7.61 22.46
C LEU A 10 23.40 6.38 21.70
N SER A 11 24.64 5.93 21.97
CA SER A 11 25.32 4.83 21.28
C SER A 11 25.84 3.73 22.21
N ASP A 12 25.55 3.81 23.51
CA ASP A 12 25.89 2.76 24.47
C ASP A 12 24.64 2.21 25.14
N PHE A 13 24.29 0.98 24.77
CA PHE A 13 23.13 0.27 25.27
C PHE A 13 23.48 -0.86 26.27
N ARG A 14 24.69 -0.89 26.83
CA ARG A 14 25.07 -1.94 27.80
C ARG A 14 24.15 -1.98 29.00
N SER A 15 23.76 -0.83 29.51
CA SER A 15 22.83 -0.72 30.65
C SER A 15 21.38 -1.05 30.29
N ALA A 16 21.00 -0.92 29.02
CA ALA A 16 19.66 -1.24 28.55
C ALA A 16 19.46 -2.73 28.26
N ARG A 17 20.54 -3.51 28.22
CA ARG A 17 20.48 -4.94 27.96
C ARG A 17 19.63 -5.67 29.01
N SER A 18 18.72 -6.51 28.56
CA SER A 18 17.88 -7.37 29.39
C SER A 18 17.62 -8.70 28.69
N GLY A 19 17.66 -9.79 29.44
CA GLY A 19 17.34 -11.12 28.93
C GLY A 19 18.25 -11.53 27.76
N GLU A 20 17.63 -11.90 26.64
CA GLU A 20 18.30 -12.42 25.44
C GLU A 20 18.92 -11.34 24.54
N TRP A 21 18.78 -10.06 24.86
CA TRP A 21 19.49 -9.01 24.16
C TRP A 21 21.00 -9.13 24.41
N ARG A 22 21.78 -9.01 23.34
CA ARG A 22 23.24 -8.95 23.41
C ARG A 22 23.70 -7.51 23.28
N ALA A 23 24.68 -7.14 24.09
CA ALA A 23 25.43 -5.89 23.92
C ALA A 23 26.68 -6.20 23.12
N ILE A 24 26.80 -5.62 21.92
CA ILE A 24 27.88 -5.89 20.97
C ILE A 24 28.58 -4.58 20.66
N ASP A 25 29.89 -4.53 20.93
CA ASP A 25 30.72 -3.35 20.66
C ASP A 25 30.94 -3.21 19.15
N TYR A 26 30.86 -1.98 18.63
CA TYR A 26 31.10 -1.69 17.23
C TYR A 26 31.94 -0.42 17.02
N GLU A 27 32.68 -0.42 15.91
CA GLU A 27 33.29 0.78 15.33
C GLU A 27 32.71 0.99 13.94
N SER A 28 32.34 2.21 13.62
CA SER A 28 31.82 2.58 12.30
C SER A 28 32.46 3.87 11.79
N GLU A 29 32.22 4.22 10.53
CA GLU A 29 32.67 5.49 9.93
C GLU A 29 32.08 6.72 10.64
N ARG A 30 30.98 6.56 11.38
CA ARG A 30 30.26 7.68 12.01
C ARG A 30 30.42 7.72 13.52
N PHE A 31 30.04 6.66 14.19
CA PHE A 31 30.05 6.57 15.64
C PHE A 31 30.57 5.21 16.08
N ASN A 32 31.17 5.19 17.26
CA ASN A 32 31.55 3.96 17.95
C ASN A 32 30.66 3.80 19.18
N GLY A 33 30.38 2.57 19.56
CA GLY A 33 29.54 2.32 20.71
C GLY A 33 29.26 0.85 20.95
N THR A 34 28.17 0.61 21.69
CA THR A 34 27.67 -0.72 21.97
C THR A 34 26.23 -0.78 21.52
N MET A 35 25.95 -1.63 20.51
CA MET A 35 24.59 -1.83 20.03
C MET A 35 23.82 -2.84 20.87
N LEU A 36 22.51 -2.69 20.89
CA LEU A 36 21.57 -3.65 21.41
C LEU A 36 21.16 -4.60 20.26
N TYR A 37 21.58 -5.87 20.33
CA TYR A 37 21.42 -6.82 19.24
C TYR A 37 20.56 -8.01 19.64
N ALA A 38 19.63 -8.39 18.76
CA ALA A 38 18.80 -9.58 18.90
C ALA A 38 19.08 -10.56 17.75
N PRO A 39 19.58 -11.77 18.05
CA PRO A 39 19.88 -12.77 17.02
C PRO A 39 18.63 -13.37 16.40
N LYS A 40 18.82 -14.07 15.28
CA LYS A 40 17.78 -14.91 14.64
C LYS A 40 17.31 -15.99 15.60
N GLY A 41 16.02 -16.28 15.58
CA GLY A 41 15.39 -17.29 16.45
C GLY A 41 15.02 -16.76 17.84
N VAL A 42 15.32 -15.48 18.14
CA VAL A 42 15.07 -14.88 19.46
C VAL A 42 14.15 -13.67 19.32
N LYS A 43 13.12 -13.60 20.16
CA LYS A 43 12.31 -12.40 20.40
C LYS A 43 12.47 -12.00 21.86
N PRO A 44 13.47 -11.17 22.20
CA PRO A 44 13.73 -10.77 23.57
C PRO A 44 12.63 -9.85 24.11
N GLU A 45 12.51 -9.76 25.42
CA GLU A 45 11.65 -8.77 26.08
C GLU A 45 12.09 -7.35 25.70
N ALA A 46 11.09 -6.47 25.53
CA ALA A 46 11.37 -5.08 25.22
C ALA A 46 12.10 -4.39 26.37
N VAL A 47 13.05 -3.52 26.03
CA VAL A 47 13.80 -2.71 26.99
C VAL A 47 13.43 -1.25 26.84
N THR A 48 13.58 -0.48 27.92
CA THR A 48 13.31 0.96 27.93
C THR A 48 14.58 1.74 28.15
N VAL A 49 14.82 2.73 27.29
CA VAL A 49 15.94 3.65 27.41
C VAL A 49 15.42 5.07 27.65
N ASP A 50 16.11 5.81 28.52
CA ASP A 50 15.80 7.21 28.81
C ASP A 50 16.87 8.10 28.16
N PRO A 51 16.52 8.86 27.11
CA PRO A 51 17.46 9.79 26.50
C PRO A 51 17.73 11.02 27.39
N ASN A 52 16.92 11.24 28.42
CA ASN A 52 17.01 12.36 29.36
C ASN A 52 17.08 13.72 28.64
N LEU A 53 16.24 13.92 27.64
CA LEU A 53 16.20 15.12 26.82
C LEU A 53 14.95 15.96 27.12
N LYS A 54 15.03 17.26 26.78
CA LYS A 54 13.91 18.21 26.91
C LYS A 54 13.70 18.95 25.60
N GLY A 55 12.42 19.16 25.25
CA GLY A 55 12.01 19.90 24.06
C GLY A 55 11.96 19.04 22.81
N TRP A 56 11.70 19.71 21.70
CA TRP A 56 11.49 19.08 20.41
C TRP A 56 12.79 18.71 19.71
N HIS A 57 12.81 17.49 19.19
CA HIS A 57 13.96 16.95 18.45
C HIS A 57 13.49 16.21 17.19
N ARG A 58 14.34 16.23 16.16
CA ARG A 58 14.32 15.22 15.11
C ARG A 58 15.03 13.98 15.65
N VAL A 59 14.38 12.84 15.52
CA VAL A 59 14.90 11.56 16.02
C VAL A 59 15.29 10.69 14.85
N TYR A 60 16.52 10.18 14.89
CA TYR A 60 17.09 9.26 13.91
C TYR A 60 17.46 7.96 14.59
N VAL A 61 17.31 6.88 13.84
CA VAL A 61 17.53 5.51 14.31
C VAL A 61 18.55 4.83 13.42
N ALA A 62 19.61 4.33 14.00
CA ALA A 62 20.58 3.53 13.26
C ALA A 62 20.40 2.05 13.56
N THR A 63 20.19 1.27 12.50
CA THR A 63 19.99 -0.18 12.59
C THR A 63 21.14 -0.94 11.98
N PHE A 64 21.37 -2.12 12.54
CA PHE A 64 22.23 -3.14 11.99
C PHE A 64 21.41 -4.39 11.68
N ALA A 65 21.61 -4.96 10.52
CA ALA A 65 21.09 -6.29 10.18
C ALA A 65 22.05 -6.94 9.18
N THR A 66 22.32 -8.22 9.33
CA THR A 66 23.08 -8.97 8.35
C THR A 66 22.18 -9.49 7.25
N GLY A 67 22.68 -9.48 6.02
CA GLY A 67 22.05 -10.13 4.88
C GLY A 67 20.71 -9.53 4.42
N HIS A 68 20.03 -10.30 3.57
CA HIS A 68 18.77 -9.95 2.91
C HIS A 68 17.52 -10.36 3.72
N ASP A 69 17.63 -10.49 5.04
CA ASP A 69 16.51 -10.95 5.86
C ASP A 69 15.44 -9.85 6.01
N ARG A 70 14.46 -9.89 5.10
CA ARG A 70 13.32 -8.97 5.08
C ARG A 70 12.38 -9.14 6.28
N ALA A 71 12.57 -10.19 7.09
CA ALA A 71 11.71 -10.49 8.22
C ALA A 71 12.11 -9.77 9.50
N ALA A 72 13.38 -9.35 9.61
CA ALA A 72 13.89 -8.69 10.82
C ALA A 72 13.34 -7.27 10.94
N ARG A 73 12.70 -6.97 12.08
CA ARG A 73 12.15 -5.63 12.40
C ARG A 73 12.45 -5.24 13.82
N LEU A 74 13.05 -4.06 13.96
CA LEU A 74 13.17 -3.37 15.22
C LEU A 74 11.88 -2.61 15.51
N GLN A 75 11.42 -2.67 16.75
CA GLN A 75 10.28 -1.91 17.26
C GLN A 75 10.77 -0.78 18.13
N LEU A 76 10.34 0.43 17.87
CA LEU A 76 10.59 1.58 18.73
C LEU A 76 9.26 2.27 19.06
N ARG A 77 9.05 2.54 20.35
CA ARG A 77 7.89 3.27 20.84
C ARG A 77 8.35 4.41 21.72
N LEU A 78 8.02 5.63 21.35
CA LEU A 78 8.16 6.77 22.22
C LEU A 78 6.99 6.80 23.21
N GLU A 79 7.25 7.11 24.47
CA GLU A 79 6.21 7.21 25.48
C GLU A 79 5.12 8.21 25.06
N GLY A 80 3.88 7.73 25.01
CA GLY A 80 2.72 8.45 24.48
C GLY A 80 2.36 8.13 23.02
N ASP A 81 3.15 7.33 22.31
CA ASP A 81 2.75 6.82 20.99
C ASP A 81 1.62 5.78 21.12
N GLY A 82 0.69 5.79 20.18
CA GLY A 82 -0.40 4.83 20.10
C GLY A 82 0.08 3.40 19.86
N SER A 83 1.09 3.23 18.99
CA SER A 83 1.72 1.94 18.67
C SER A 83 3.21 2.08 18.43
N PRO A 84 3.98 0.97 18.46
CA PRO A 84 5.39 1.00 18.09
C PRO A 84 5.56 1.28 16.60
N SER A 85 6.59 2.04 16.25
CA SER A 85 7.09 2.15 14.89
C SER A 85 7.99 0.98 14.56
N LEU A 86 7.81 0.38 13.40
CA LEU A 86 8.62 -0.72 12.91
C LEU A 86 9.72 -0.20 11.99
N PHE A 87 10.93 -0.74 12.16
CA PHE A 87 12.08 -0.44 11.34
C PHE A 87 12.64 -1.74 10.79
N ARG A 88 12.75 -1.81 9.48
CA ARG A 88 13.54 -2.83 8.81
C ARG A 88 14.66 -2.15 8.04
N ARG A 89 15.73 -2.86 7.82
CA ARG A 89 16.79 -2.40 6.92
C ARG A 89 16.22 -2.28 5.50
N GLY A 90 16.46 -1.14 4.85
CA GLY A 90 16.14 -0.96 3.43
C GLY A 90 16.92 -1.93 2.54
N GLU A 91 16.39 -2.27 1.37
CA GLU A 91 17.13 -3.02 0.37
C GLU A 91 18.22 -2.10 -0.20
N ILE A 92 19.47 -2.43 0.10
CA ILE A 92 20.61 -1.72 -0.47
C ILE A 92 20.91 -2.40 -1.81
N TRP A 93 20.47 -1.80 -2.90
CA TRP A 93 20.67 -2.35 -4.26
C TRP A 93 22.13 -2.33 -4.72
N ASP A 94 22.99 -1.53 -4.09
CA ASP A 94 24.45 -1.57 -4.30
C ASP A 94 25.10 -2.67 -3.43
N ALA A 95 24.52 -3.86 -3.45
CA ALA A 95 24.94 -5.02 -2.66
C ALA A 95 26.40 -5.45 -2.87
N TRP A 96 27.02 -4.94 -3.90
CA TRP A 96 28.39 -5.27 -4.27
C TRP A 96 29.46 -4.32 -3.71
N THR A 97 29.09 -3.31 -2.95
CA THR A 97 30.09 -2.52 -2.24
C THR A 97 30.64 -3.31 -1.04
N PRO A 98 31.94 -3.56 -0.98
CA PRO A 98 32.54 -4.34 0.09
C PRO A 98 32.29 -3.72 1.48
N GLY A 99 31.98 -4.56 2.46
CA GLY A 99 31.84 -4.19 3.87
C GLY A 99 30.40 -4.23 4.39
N GLU A 100 30.25 -4.55 5.66
CA GLU A 100 28.95 -4.47 6.35
C GLU A 100 28.51 -3.01 6.44
N LYS A 101 27.27 -2.76 6.06
CA LYS A 101 26.70 -1.41 6.10
C LYS A 101 25.63 -1.31 7.18
N GLY A 102 25.71 -0.27 7.97
CA GLY A 102 24.61 0.21 8.80
C GLY A 102 23.81 1.27 8.07
N GLU A 103 22.61 1.51 8.56
CA GLU A 103 21.69 2.50 8.03
C GLU A 103 21.14 3.35 9.17
N GLU A 104 21.28 4.68 9.07
CA GLU A 104 20.58 5.63 9.92
C GLU A 104 19.41 6.23 9.13
N VAL A 105 18.21 6.19 9.70
CA VAL A 105 17.01 6.75 9.08
C VAL A 105 16.30 7.69 10.04
N PHE A 106 15.59 8.67 9.47
CA PHE A 106 14.71 9.54 10.24
C PHE A 106 13.52 8.76 10.78
N TRP A 107 13.20 8.98 12.05
CA TRP A 107 12.02 8.41 12.69
C TRP A 107 10.87 9.40 12.72
N LYS A 108 11.03 10.49 13.48
CA LYS A 108 9.98 11.51 13.67
C LYS A 108 10.54 12.78 14.30
N CYS A 109 9.73 13.85 14.27
CA CYS A 109 9.86 14.99 15.16
C CYS A 109 9.00 14.78 16.40
N ALA A 110 9.54 14.96 17.59
CA ALA A 110 8.80 14.80 18.84
C ALA A 110 9.32 15.67 19.97
N ASP A 111 8.43 16.04 20.88
CA ASP A 111 8.83 16.58 22.18
C ASP A 111 9.27 15.42 23.09
N LEU A 112 10.54 15.43 23.49
CA LEU A 112 11.16 14.38 24.30
C LEU A 112 11.14 14.67 25.80
N THR A 113 10.51 15.77 26.24
CA THR A 113 10.49 16.17 27.63
C THR A 113 9.90 15.09 28.52
N GLY A 114 10.73 14.45 29.34
CA GLY A 114 10.34 13.39 30.27
C GLY A 114 9.87 12.10 29.59
N LYS A 115 10.22 11.87 28.33
CA LYS A 115 9.80 10.69 27.57
C LYS A 115 10.91 9.67 27.42
N ARG A 116 10.54 8.41 27.49
CA ARG A 116 11.39 7.23 27.29
C ARG A 116 11.10 6.56 25.96
N VAL A 117 12.07 5.82 25.46
CA VAL A 117 11.96 5.01 24.25
C VAL A 117 11.97 3.53 24.64
N THR A 118 10.94 2.80 24.27
CA THR A 118 10.90 1.35 24.38
C THR A 118 11.43 0.74 23.09
N VAL A 119 12.35 -0.22 23.22
CA VAL A 119 13.01 -0.94 22.13
C VAL A 119 12.63 -2.40 22.20
N GLY A 120 12.13 -2.97 21.12
CA GLY A 120 11.75 -4.36 20.99
C GLY A 120 12.12 -4.94 19.64
N LYS A 121 11.82 -6.22 19.45
CA LYS A 121 11.92 -6.94 18.18
C LYS A 121 10.54 -7.53 17.85
N ALA A 122 10.04 -7.30 16.64
CA ALA A 122 8.67 -7.66 16.26
C ALA A 122 8.44 -9.18 16.23
N SER A 123 9.43 -9.96 15.81
CA SER A 123 9.32 -11.41 15.71
C SER A 123 10.65 -12.10 16.01
N ALA A 124 10.64 -13.40 16.20
CA ALA A 124 11.87 -14.20 16.33
C ALA A 124 12.64 -14.32 15.01
N GLU A 125 12.00 -13.99 13.87
CA GLU A 125 12.65 -14.12 12.56
C GLU A 125 13.69 -13.02 12.34
N GLY A 126 14.74 -13.41 11.61
CA GLY A 126 15.85 -12.53 11.28
C GLY A 126 16.65 -12.08 12.49
N GLU A 127 17.66 -11.29 12.23
CA GLU A 127 18.49 -10.64 13.24
C GLU A 127 18.48 -9.15 13.02
N ILE A 128 18.52 -8.36 14.10
CA ILE A 128 18.54 -6.91 14.01
C ILE A 128 19.17 -6.31 15.26
N GLY A 129 19.86 -5.17 15.08
CA GLY A 129 20.43 -4.39 16.16
C GLY A 129 20.06 -2.92 16.09
N LEU A 130 19.94 -2.29 17.26
CA LEU A 130 19.92 -0.84 17.42
C LEU A 130 21.34 -0.38 17.71
N MET A 131 21.95 0.36 16.76
CA MET A 131 23.31 0.87 16.93
C MET A 131 23.35 2.17 17.72
N TRP A 132 22.48 3.13 17.34
CA TRP A 132 22.31 4.38 18.08
C TRP A 132 20.96 5.03 17.83
N LEU A 133 20.62 5.94 18.75
CA LEU A 133 19.59 6.96 18.56
C LEU A 133 20.30 8.32 18.51
N ARG A 134 20.01 9.11 17.47
CA ARG A 134 20.53 10.48 17.36
C ARG A 134 19.37 11.47 17.47
N PHE A 135 19.57 12.49 18.27
CA PHE A 135 18.58 13.50 18.59
C PHE A 135 19.12 14.87 18.19
N GLU A 136 18.45 15.53 17.29
CA GLU A 136 18.82 16.83 16.75
C GLU A 136 17.82 17.87 17.28
N PRO A 137 18.26 18.82 18.12
CA PRO A 137 17.37 19.84 18.68
C PRO A 137 16.73 20.68 17.58
N MET A 138 15.46 21.02 17.75
CA MET A 138 14.72 21.86 16.81
C MET A 138 14.55 23.27 17.35
N THR A 139 14.72 24.27 16.48
CA THR A 139 14.40 25.67 16.77
C THR A 139 12.90 25.89 16.85
N ALA A 140 12.48 27.01 17.41
CA ALA A 140 11.06 27.37 17.50
C ALA A 140 10.39 27.47 16.12
N ASP A 141 11.10 27.99 15.11
CA ASP A 141 10.60 28.11 13.75
C ASP A 141 10.45 26.73 13.09
N GLU A 142 11.41 25.84 13.27
CA GLU A 142 11.31 24.46 12.76
C GLU A 142 10.16 23.67 13.40
N ILE A 143 9.94 23.88 14.71
CA ILE A 143 8.79 23.29 15.41
C ILE A 143 7.48 23.81 14.85
N ALA A 144 7.39 25.12 14.65
CA ALA A 144 6.20 25.75 14.08
C ALA A 144 5.95 25.26 12.64
N ALA A 145 7.00 25.17 11.82
CA ALA A 145 6.93 24.65 10.46
C ALA A 145 6.46 23.18 10.43
N ALA A 146 7.06 22.31 11.25
CA ALA A 146 6.66 20.90 11.32
C ALA A 146 5.19 20.73 11.74
N LYS A 147 4.73 21.48 12.75
CA LYS A 147 3.33 21.46 13.17
C LYS A 147 2.39 21.96 12.09
N ALA A 148 2.75 23.02 11.38
CA ALA A 148 1.96 23.59 10.29
C ALA A 148 1.88 22.65 9.09
N GLU A 149 2.97 21.96 8.78
CA GLU A 149 3.04 20.95 7.70
C GLU A 149 2.03 19.83 7.92
N PHE A 150 2.03 19.21 9.09
CA PHE A 150 1.10 18.12 9.40
C PHE A 150 -0.36 18.59 9.53
N ALA A 151 -0.59 19.84 9.86
CA ALA A 151 -1.93 20.43 9.92
C ALA A 151 -2.48 20.83 8.55
N ASN A 152 -1.64 20.91 7.50
CA ASN A 152 -2.03 21.43 6.21
C ASN A 152 -2.81 20.40 5.36
N PRO A 153 -4.13 20.52 5.21
CA PRO A 153 -4.92 19.56 4.44
C PRO A 153 -4.62 19.62 2.94
N SER A 154 -3.99 20.70 2.44
CA SER A 154 -3.70 20.86 1.02
C SER A 154 -2.65 19.87 0.50
N ASN A 155 -1.79 19.36 1.37
CA ASN A 155 -0.80 18.34 1.03
C ASN A 155 -1.36 16.91 1.11
N ARG A 156 -2.52 16.71 1.73
CA ARG A 156 -3.15 15.38 1.88
C ARG A 156 -3.73 14.88 0.55
N ARG A 157 -2.85 14.52 -0.37
CA ARG A 157 -3.17 14.07 -1.73
C ARG A 157 -2.92 12.59 -1.98
N LEU A 158 -2.48 11.85 -0.96
CA LEU A 158 -2.19 10.44 -1.10
C LEU A 158 -3.39 9.60 -0.66
N HIS A 159 -3.68 8.57 -1.45
CA HIS A 159 -4.54 7.47 -1.09
C HIS A 159 -3.68 6.24 -0.80
N ALA A 160 -3.76 5.69 0.39
CA ALA A 160 -3.05 4.47 0.77
C ALA A 160 -3.98 3.26 0.62
N HIS A 161 -3.61 2.28 -0.20
CA HIS A 161 -4.28 1.00 -0.22
C HIS A 161 -3.51 0.01 0.64
N CYS A 162 -4.18 -0.56 1.65
CA CYS A 162 -3.60 -1.49 2.61
C CYS A 162 -4.28 -2.86 2.48
N ASP A 163 -3.55 -3.83 1.93
CA ASP A 163 -3.97 -5.23 1.96
C ASP A 163 -3.73 -5.78 3.38
N MET A 164 -4.74 -5.66 4.25
CA MET A 164 -4.63 -6.03 5.65
C MET A 164 -4.50 -7.54 5.84
N GLU A 165 -4.98 -8.33 4.88
CA GLU A 165 -4.86 -9.79 4.89
C GLU A 165 -3.42 -10.29 4.78
N TRP A 166 -2.61 -9.61 3.97
CA TRP A 166 -1.17 -9.91 3.94
C TRP A 166 -0.53 -9.76 5.32
N MET A 167 -1.02 -8.82 6.13
CA MET A 167 -0.56 -8.67 7.51
C MET A 167 -0.97 -9.87 8.35
N HIS A 168 -2.21 -10.37 8.20
CA HIS A 168 -2.68 -11.54 8.92
C HIS A 168 -1.91 -12.79 8.50
N TYR A 169 -1.77 -13.06 7.22
CA TYR A 169 -1.07 -14.24 6.71
C TYR A 169 0.41 -14.30 7.04
N ARG A 170 1.11 -13.15 7.00
CA ARG A 170 2.56 -13.12 7.25
C ARG A 170 2.91 -13.00 8.73
N TYR A 171 2.00 -12.48 9.56
CA TYR A 171 2.33 -12.04 10.92
C TYR A 171 1.31 -12.49 11.97
N ASP A 172 0.43 -13.44 11.63
CA ASP A 172 -0.75 -13.83 12.39
C ASP A 172 -0.51 -14.01 13.89
N ASP A 173 0.59 -14.67 14.27
CA ASP A 173 0.97 -14.89 15.67
C ASP A 173 2.04 -13.91 16.18
N ARG A 174 2.44 -12.89 15.39
CA ARG A 174 3.68 -12.14 15.62
C ARG A 174 3.47 -10.69 15.96
N LEU A 175 2.37 -10.08 15.51
CA LEU A 175 2.00 -8.71 15.80
C LEU A 175 0.73 -8.67 16.63
N THR A 176 0.76 -7.96 17.75
CA THR A 176 -0.44 -7.65 18.52
C THR A 176 -1.39 -6.74 17.69
N PRO A 177 -2.67 -6.67 18.02
CA PRO A 177 -3.59 -5.73 17.39
C PRO A 177 -3.08 -4.27 17.39
N ASP A 178 -2.43 -3.87 18.49
CA ASP A 178 -1.83 -2.53 18.63
C ASP A 178 -0.68 -2.29 17.64
N GLU A 179 0.20 -3.27 17.48
CA GLU A 179 1.31 -3.21 16.51
C GLU A 179 0.80 -3.19 15.06
N ARG A 180 -0.27 -3.91 14.76
CA ARG A 180 -0.92 -3.88 13.43
C ARG A 180 -1.52 -2.52 13.11
N CYS A 181 -2.04 -1.79 14.10
CA CYS A 181 -2.50 -0.41 13.92
C CYS A 181 -1.37 0.59 13.62
N GLY A 182 -0.10 0.21 13.77
CA GLY A 182 1.05 1.06 13.50
C GLY A 182 1.10 1.61 12.07
N VAL A 183 0.51 0.94 11.10
CA VAL A 183 0.37 1.45 9.73
C VAL A 183 -0.52 2.69 9.69
N ILE A 184 -1.59 2.70 10.46
CA ILE A 184 -2.51 3.85 10.57
C ILE A 184 -1.83 5.00 11.32
N ASP A 185 -1.11 4.70 12.40
CA ASP A 185 -0.37 5.71 13.17
C ASP A 185 0.73 6.38 12.33
N ALA A 186 1.31 5.65 11.36
CA ALA A 186 2.28 6.22 10.42
C ALA A 186 1.66 7.28 9.49
N PHE A 187 0.35 7.23 9.26
CA PHE A 187 -0.35 8.24 8.45
C PHE A 187 -0.50 9.58 9.15
N ALA A 188 -0.37 9.64 10.48
CA ALA A 188 -0.42 10.87 11.26
C ALA A 188 0.59 11.92 10.80
N GLN A 189 1.77 11.45 10.36
CA GLN A 189 2.87 12.30 9.88
C GLN A 189 3.14 12.05 8.40
N SER A 190 2.09 12.12 7.58
CA SER A 190 2.18 11.86 6.15
C SER A 190 1.15 12.70 5.37
N ASP A 191 1.29 12.71 4.06
CA ASP A 191 0.34 13.33 3.13
C ASP A 191 -0.84 12.40 2.79
N VAL A 192 -0.98 11.28 3.50
CA VAL A 192 -2.13 10.39 3.35
C VAL A 192 -3.38 11.09 3.87
N GLY A 193 -4.30 11.37 2.97
CA GLY A 193 -5.60 11.95 3.31
C GLY A 193 -6.73 10.94 3.34
N THR A 194 -6.53 9.84 2.61
CA THR A 194 -7.50 8.73 2.52
C THR A 194 -6.78 7.39 2.50
N ALA A 195 -7.38 6.39 3.08
CA ALA A 195 -6.87 5.02 3.01
C ALA A 195 -8.01 4.03 2.75
N SER A 196 -7.71 2.95 2.04
CA SER A 196 -8.59 1.80 1.91
C SER A 196 -7.97 0.58 2.57
N LEU A 197 -8.71 -0.05 3.48
CA LEU A 197 -8.30 -1.27 4.15
C LEU A 197 -9.00 -2.44 3.48
N GLU A 198 -8.24 -3.30 2.81
CA GLU A 198 -8.79 -4.50 2.17
C GLU A 198 -9.16 -5.52 3.24
N ILE A 199 -10.41 -5.96 3.21
CA ILE A 199 -11.03 -6.86 4.18
C ILE A 199 -11.46 -8.13 3.45
N TRP A 200 -11.27 -9.27 4.09
CA TRP A 200 -11.68 -10.56 3.57
C TRP A 200 -12.70 -11.20 4.51
N ASP A 201 -13.75 -11.80 3.94
CA ASP A 201 -14.88 -12.30 4.71
C ASP A 201 -14.47 -13.32 5.78
N HIS A 202 -13.55 -14.22 5.46
CA HIS A 202 -13.14 -15.29 6.37
C HIS A 202 -12.35 -14.81 7.59
N THR A 203 -11.81 -13.59 7.57
CA THR A 203 -11.08 -13.01 8.71
C THR A 203 -11.83 -11.89 9.41
N LEU A 204 -12.92 -11.41 8.81
CA LEU A 204 -13.66 -10.25 9.30
C LEU A 204 -14.10 -10.40 10.77
N GLU A 205 -14.77 -11.50 11.12
CA GLU A 205 -15.32 -11.67 12.46
C GLU A 205 -14.24 -11.69 13.55
N ALA A 206 -13.10 -12.30 13.28
CA ALA A 206 -11.96 -12.33 14.20
C ALA A 206 -11.27 -10.97 14.36
N ASN A 207 -11.48 -10.05 13.42
CA ASN A 207 -10.75 -8.78 13.35
C ASN A 207 -11.64 -7.53 13.44
N ARG A 208 -12.94 -7.66 13.77
CA ARG A 208 -13.85 -6.49 13.82
C ARG A 208 -13.34 -5.38 14.73
N ASP A 209 -12.86 -5.70 15.92
CA ASP A 209 -12.36 -4.72 16.88
C ASP A 209 -11.06 -4.05 16.41
N PHE A 210 -10.20 -4.79 15.72
CA PHE A 210 -9.02 -4.24 15.08
C PHE A 210 -9.41 -3.20 14.00
N TYR A 211 -10.39 -3.48 13.13
CA TYR A 211 -10.83 -2.52 12.12
C TYR A 211 -11.48 -1.28 12.75
N ARG A 212 -12.28 -1.44 13.81
CA ARG A 212 -12.83 -0.29 14.57
C ARG A 212 -11.72 0.59 15.14
N GLU A 213 -10.68 -0.03 15.70
CA GLU A 213 -9.53 0.70 16.23
C GLU A 213 -8.75 1.43 15.12
N CYS A 214 -8.56 0.81 13.96
CA CYS A 214 -7.97 1.47 12.80
C CYS A 214 -8.75 2.74 12.40
N VAL A 215 -10.08 2.64 12.31
CA VAL A 215 -10.95 3.79 11.98
C VAL A 215 -10.81 4.88 13.04
N ARG A 216 -10.94 4.53 14.32
CA ARG A 216 -10.83 5.49 15.43
C ARG A 216 -9.49 6.25 15.45
N ARG A 217 -8.38 5.56 15.18
CA ARG A 217 -7.05 6.20 15.10
C ARG A 217 -6.94 7.10 13.87
N ALA A 218 -7.39 6.64 12.73
CA ALA A 218 -7.35 7.42 11.50
C ALA A 218 -8.13 8.75 11.64
N GLU A 219 -9.30 8.72 12.29
CA GLU A 219 -10.08 9.94 12.58
C GLU A 219 -9.28 10.95 13.40
N GLN A 220 -8.51 10.50 14.40
CA GLN A 220 -7.65 11.39 15.20
C GLN A 220 -6.60 12.11 14.35
N TYR A 221 -6.19 11.49 13.25
CA TYR A 221 -5.19 12.05 12.31
C TYR A 221 -5.84 12.79 11.14
N GLY A 222 -7.17 12.86 11.09
CA GLY A 222 -7.90 13.46 9.98
C GLY A 222 -7.77 12.68 8.67
N VAL A 223 -7.52 11.38 8.75
CA VAL A 223 -7.47 10.46 7.60
C VAL A 223 -8.82 9.76 7.46
N ARG A 224 -9.40 9.79 6.26
CA ARG A 224 -10.61 9.02 5.97
C ARG A 224 -10.25 7.59 5.59
N VAL A 225 -10.91 6.63 6.21
CA VAL A 225 -10.67 5.21 5.95
C VAL A 225 -11.89 4.59 5.31
N TYR A 226 -11.69 3.86 4.22
CA TYR A 226 -12.71 3.14 3.48
C TYR A 226 -12.54 1.64 3.64
N ALA A 227 -13.65 0.92 3.77
CA ALA A 227 -13.64 -0.53 3.70
C ALA A 227 -13.45 -0.95 2.22
N ALA A 228 -12.43 -1.73 1.93
CA ALA A 228 -12.15 -2.19 0.58
C ALA A 228 -12.41 -3.69 0.44
N TYR A 229 -13.07 -4.03 -0.64
CA TYR A 229 -13.37 -5.41 -1.01
C TYR A 229 -13.01 -5.70 -2.45
N ARG A 230 -12.53 -6.91 -2.71
CA ARG A 230 -12.45 -7.45 -4.08
C ARG A 230 -13.84 -7.79 -4.56
N MET A 231 -14.31 -7.05 -5.56
CA MET A 231 -15.68 -7.15 -6.07
C MET A 231 -15.87 -8.24 -7.14
N SER A 232 -14.77 -8.83 -7.62
CA SER A 232 -14.83 -9.94 -8.58
C SER A 232 -14.71 -11.23 -7.82
N GLU A 233 -15.82 -11.73 -7.29
CA GLU A 233 -15.85 -13.04 -6.64
C GLU A 233 -15.53 -14.15 -7.62
N CYS A 234 -14.69 -15.08 -7.20
CA CYS A 234 -14.27 -16.24 -7.96
C CYS A 234 -14.51 -17.51 -7.15
N ARG A 235 -14.89 -18.58 -7.83
CA ARG A 235 -15.07 -19.88 -7.19
C ARG A 235 -13.77 -20.42 -6.61
N LEU A 236 -12.68 -20.29 -7.34
CA LEU A 236 -11.36 -20.75 -6.93
C LEU A 236 -10.30 -19.94 -7.66
N VAL A 237 -9.36 -19.36 -6.93
CA VAL A 237 -8.22 -18.63 -7.49
C VAL A 237 -6.93 -19.37 -7.14
N LEU A 238 -6.36 -20.08 -8.09
CA LEU A 238 -5.02 -20.65 -7.93
C LEU A 238 -3.94 -19.57 -8.14
N PRO A 239 -2.84 -19.57 -7.40
CA PRO A 239 -2.43 -20.56 -6.38
C PRO A 239 -3.05 -20.34 -4.99
N TRP A 240 -3.93 -19.37 -4.85
CA TRP A 240 -4.60 -19.03 -3.61
C TRP A 240 -5.89 -19.83 -3.53
N LEU A 241 -6.03 -20.67 -2.53
CA LEU A 241 -7.22 -21.48 -2.29
C LEU A 241 -8.32 -20.65 -1.61
N PHE A 242 -8.75 -19.55 -2.26
CA PHE A 242 -9.87 -18.76 -1.78
C PHE A 242 -11.16 -19.31 -2.38
N GLU A 243 -12.06 -19.73 -1.53
CA GLU A 243 -13.42 -20.05 -1.90
C GLU A 243 -14.32 -18.88 -1.53
N PHE A 244 -15.12 -18.44 -2.49
CA PHE A 244 -16.19 -17.49 -2.26
C PHE A 244 -17.50 -18.28 -2.21
N PRO A 245 -18.11 -18.44 -1.02
CA PRO A 245 -19.29 -19.31 -0.84
C PRO A 245 -20.42 -18.98 -1.81
N TYR A 246 -20.71 -17.70 -1.98
CA TYR A 246 -21.77 -17.24 -2.89
C TYR A 246 -21.58 -17.74 -4.34
N ALA A 247 -20.39 -17.67 -4.86
CA ALA A 247 -20.10 -18.16 -6.22
C ALA A 247 -20.27 -19.69 -6.33
N ASN A 248 -19.96 -20.45 -5.26
CA ASN A 248 -20.15 -21.88 -5.20
C ASN A 248 -21.63 -22.28 -5.09
N GLU A 249 -22.41 -21.51 -4.33
CA GLU A 249 -23.84 -21.74 -4.08
C GLU A 249 -24.72 -21.33 -5.28
N HIS A 250 -24.22 -20.42 -6.13
CA HIS A 250 -24.94 -19.82 -7.25
C HIS A 250 -24.26 -20.00 -8.60
N PRO A 251 -24.08 -21.24 -9.09
CA PRO A 251 -23.43 -21.49 -10.39
C PRO A 251 -24.20 -20.90 -11.57
N GLU A 252 -25.50 -20.61 -11.42
CA GLU A 252 -26.35 -19.95 -12.41
C GLU A 252 -25.94 -18.51 -12.68
N PHE A 253 -25.25 -17.85 -11.74
CA PHE A 253 -24.79 -16.46 -11.88
C PHE A 253 -23.36 -16.33 -12.37
N HIS A 254 -22.69 -17.44 -12.68
CA HIS A 254 -21.35 -17.39 -13.23
C HIS A 254 -21.29 -16.65 -14.56
N CYS A 255 -20.23 -15.90 -14.77
CA CYS A 255 -19.87 -15.35 -16.07
C CYS A 255 -19.78 -16.48 -17.11
N ARG A 256 -20.10 -16.16 -18.37
CA ARG A 256 -20.01 -17.08 -19.49
C ARG A 256 -19.04 -16.52 -20.53
N ASP A 257 -18.13 -17.36 -21.00
CA ASP A 257 -17.26 -16.99 -22.11
C ASP A 257 -18.04 -16.96 -23.46
N ARG A 258 -17.33 -16.68 -24.56
CA ARG A 258 -17.95 -16.57 -25.88
C ARG A 258 -18.63 -17.86 -26.33
N ASP A 259 -18.13 -19.00 -25.91
CA ASP A 259 -18.65 -20.32 -26.24
C ASP A 259 -19.80 -20.75 -25.31
N GLY A 260 -20.07 -19.96 -24.27
CA GLY A 260 -21.13 -20.21 -23.29
C GLY A 260 -20.67 -21.03 -22.09
N GLU A 261 -19.36 -21.35 -21.98
CA GLU A 261 -18.82 -22.07 -20.87
C GLU A 261 -18.70 -21.15 -19.63
N ALA A 262 -18.94 -21.74 -18.45
CA ALA A 262 -18.86 -21.00 -17.19
C ALA A 262 -17.40 -20.71 -16.83
N VAL A 263 -17.16 -19.48 -16.42
CA VAL A 263 -15.89 -19.07 -15.79
C VAL A 263 -16.08 -18.90 -14.29
N THR A 264 -14.98 -18.76 -13.54
CA THR A 264 -15.01 -18.82 -12.08
C THR A 264 -15.62 -17.59 -11.39
N SER A 265 -15.85 -16.48 -12.11
CA SER A 265 -16.40 -15.24 -11.55
C SER A 265 -17.92 -15.20 -11.68
N VAL A 266 -18.61 -14.56 -10.72
CA VAL A 266 -20.03 -14.22 -10.83
C VAL A 266 -20.22 -12.91 -11.61
N SER A 267 -21.37 -12.76 -12.25
CA SER A 267 -21.62 -11.66 -13.19
C SER A 267 -22.57 -10.60 -12.65
N TYR A 268 -22.17 -9.35 -12.72
CA TYR A 268 -23.03 -8.19 -12.45
C TYR A 268 -24.12 -7.95 -13.51
N ALA A 269 -24.20 -8.79 -14.53
CA ALA A 269 -25.36 -8.81 -15.43
C ALA A 269 -26.63 -9.28 -14.69
N PHE A 270 -26.47 -10.02 -13.58
CA PHE A 270 -27.56 -10.46 -12.73
C PHE A 270 -27.78 -9.47 -11.58
N PRO A 271 -29.01 -8.92 -11.41
CA PRO A 271 -29.32 -8.01 -10.29
C PRO A 271 -29.08 -8.63 -8.91
N GLU A 272 -29.26 -9.94 -8.77
CA GLU A 272 -29.06 -10.71 -7.54
C GLU A 272 -27.60 -10.63 -7.06
N VAL A 273 -26.64 -10.73 -7.98
CA VAL A 273 -25.21 -10.57 -7.68
C VAL A 273 -24.94 -9.16 -7.17
N GLY A 274 -25.46 -8.14 -7.87
CA GLY A 274 -25.32 -6.75 -7.44
C GLY A 274 -25.91 -6.50 -6.05
N ALA A 275 -27.08 -7.07 -5.76
CA ALA A 275 -27.74 -6.94 -4.46
C ALA A 275 -26.92 -7.62 -3.34
N HIS A 276 -26.42 -8.82 -3.59
CA HIS A 276 -25.54 -9.54 -2.64
C HIS A 276 -24.30 -8.69 -2.32
N GLU A 277 -23.61 -8.18 -3.32
CA GLU A 277 -22.39 -7.38 -3.15
C GLU A 277 -22.67 -6.06 -2.42
N VAL A 278 -23.79 -5.41 -2.69
CA VAL A 278 -24.20 -4.19 -2.00
C VAL A 278 -24.37 -4.44 -0.49
N GLU A 279 -25.05 -5.51 -0.10
CA GLU A 279 -25.26 -5.82 1.31
C GLU A 279 -23.97 -6.28 1.99
N ARG A 280 -23.14 -7.05 1.31
CA ARG A 280 -21.81 -7.46 1.80
C ARG A 280 -20.96 -6.25 2.15
N VAL A 281 -20.85 -5.30 1.23
CA VAL A 281 -20.08 -4.07 1.43
C VAL A 281 -20.70 -3.16 2.48
N ALA A 282 -22.05 -3.03 2.49
CA ALA A 282 -22.76 -2.22 3.49
C ALA A 282 -22.63 -2.75 4.91
N GLY A 283 -22.51 -4.08 5.09
CA GLY A 283 -22.31 -4.72 6.39
C GLY A 283 -21.02 -4.30 7.11
N LEU A 284 -20.08 -3.65 6.41
CA LEU A 284 -18.85 -3.13 7.02
C LEU A 284 -19.02 -1.73 7.62
N LEU A 285 -20.06 -1.00 7.26
CA LEU A 285 -20.25 0.38 7.71
C LEU A 285 -20.46 0.49 9.22
N ASP A 286 -20.93 -0.58 9.88
CA ASP A 286 -21.04 -0.69 11.33
C ASP A 286 -19.68 -0.66 12.06
N LEU A 287 -18.60 -0.88 11.35
CA LEU A 287 -17.24 -0.75 11.88
C LEU A 287 -16.76 0.70 11.96
N GLY A 288 -17.57 1.66 11.48
CA GLY A 288 -17.29 3.08 11.55
C GLY A 288 -16.65 3.66 10.28
N PHE A 289 -16.36 2.86 9.26
CA PHE A 289 -15.72 3.33 8.02
C PHE A 289 -16.41 4.55 7.41
N HIS A 290 -15.64 5.47 6.84
CA HIS A 290 -16.13 6.69 6.21
C HIS A 290 -16.77 6.46 4.84
N GLY A 291 -16.77 5.21 4.38
CA GLY A 291 -17.31 4.77 3.11
C GLY A 291 -16.68 3.47 2.67
N VAL A 292 -16.79 3.19 1.38
CA VAL A 292 -16.36 1.93 0.79
C VAL A 292 -15.46 2.16 -0.43
N SER A 293 -14.56 1.21 -0.67
CA SER A 293 -13.64 1.22 -1.80
C SER A 293 -13.75 -0.11 -2.57
N PRO A 294 -14.74 -0.26 -3.45
CA PRO A 294 -14.88 -1.46 -4.26
C PRO A 294 -13.68 -1.65 -5.19
N ILE A 295 -13.00 -2.80 -5.09
CA ILE A 295 -11.85 -3.14 -5.94
C ILE A 295 -12.36 -3.85 -7.18
N LEU A 296 -12.46 -3.12 -8.29
CA LEU A 296 -13.04 -3.58 -9.56
C LEU A 296 -11.97 -3.89 -10.62
N LEU A 297 -10.70 -3.99 -10.22
CA LEU A 297 -9.59 -4.23 -11.15
C LEU A 297 -9.01 -5.66 -11.09
N ARG A 298 -9.54 -6.53 -10.24
CA ARG A 298 -9.00 -7.87 -9.97
C ARG A 298 -9.78 -9.01 -10.63
N GLY A 299 -10.50 -8.76 -11.69
CA GLY A 299 -11.28 -9.79 -12.41
C GLY A 299 -12.32 -9.18 -13.32
N VAL A 300 -13.03 -10.03 -14.02
CA VAL A 300 -14.11 -9.62 -14.91
C VAL A 300 -15.38 -9.37 -14.13
N GLN A 301 -16.14 -8.36 -14.53
CA GLN A 301 -17.41 -8.00 -13.88
C GLN A 301 -18.61 -8.65 -14.60
N LEU A 302 -18.50 -8.89 -15.86
CA LEU A 302 -19.48 -9.57 -16.71
C LEU A 302 -18.83 -9.92 -18.06
N LEU A 303 -19.34 -10.96 -18.72
CA LEU A 303 -18.87 -11.41 -20.04
C LEU A 303 -20.02 -11.52 -21.03
N TRP A 304 -20.45 -12.74 -21.43
CA TRP A 304 -21.52 -12.97 -22.42
C TRP A 304 -22.70 -13.78 -21.82
N GLU A 305 -23.07 -13.46 -20.60
CA GLU A 305 -24.23 -14.06 -19.94
C GLU A 305 -25.54 -13.71 -20.64
N LYS A 306 -26.53 -14.56 -20.43
CA LYS A 306 -27.83 -14.39 -21.03
C LYS A 306 -28.45 -12.99 -20.83
N PRO A 307 -28.43 -12.38 -19.62
CA PRO A 307 -29.01 -11.03 -19.44
C PRO A 307 -28.31 -9.97 -20.30
N LEU A 308 -26.99 -10.04 -20.45
CA LEU A 308 -26.22 -9.12 -21.30
C LEU A 308 -26.58 -9.34 -22.77
N VAL A 309 -26.58 -10.60 -23.24
CA VAL A 309 -26.88 -10.95 -24.64
C VAL A 309 -28.29 -10.52 -25.00
N ASP A 310 -29.28 -10.81 -24.15
CA ASP A 310 -30.66 -10.44 -24.38
C ASP A 310 -30.86 -8.92 -24.44
N ARG A 311 -30.28 -8.19 -23.51
CA ARG A 311 -30.34 -6.71 -23.48
C ARG A 311 -29.63 -6.10 -24.69
N PHE A 312 -28.51 -6.66 -25.12
CA PHE A 312 -27.80 -6.20 -26.31
C PHE A 312 -28.68 -6.41 -27.57
N ARG A 313 -29.23 -7.61 -27.75
CA ARG A 313 -30.10 -7.94 -28.89
C ARG A 313 -31.40 -7.13 -28.92
N ALA A 314 -31.96 -6.83 -27.77
CA ALA A 314 -33.13 -5.95 -27.69
C ALA A 314 -32.83 -4.54 -28.24
N LYS A 315 -31.58 -4.05 -28.09
CA LYS A 315 -31.17 -2.76 -28.61
C LYS A 315 -30.58 -2.80 -30.02
N TYR A 316 -29.92 -3.91 -30.37
CA TYR A 316 -29.20 -4.13 -31.63
C TYR A 316 -29.61 -5.49 -32.23
N PRO A 317 -30.84 -5.63 -32.76
CA PRO A 317 -31.39 -6.94 -33.10
C PRO A 317 -30.66 -7.70 -34.20
N ASP A 318 -29.97 -6.97 -35.09
CA ASP A 318 -29.26 -7.57 -36.22
C ASP A 318 -27.80 -7.97 -35.88
N LEU A 319 -27.37 -7.84 -34.59
CA LEU A 319 -26.02 -8.10 -34.17
C LEU A 319 -25.96 -9.18 -33.10
N ASP A 320 -24.95 -10.02 -33.17
CA ASP A 320 -24.59 -10.91 -32.07
C ASP A 320 -23.43 -10.30 -31.27
N PRO A 321 -23.63 -9.97 -29.97
CA PRO A 321 -22.57 -9.37 -29.14
C PRO A 321 -21.35 -10.26 -29.05
N ARG A 322 -21.47 -11.58 -29.16
CA ARG A 322 -20.37 -12.54 -29.10
C ARG A 322 -19.37 -12.43 -30.24
N THR A 323 -19.79 -11.83 -31.38
CA THR A 323 -18.93 -11.61 -32.54
C THR A 323 -18.17 -10.28 -32.49
N LEU A 324 -18.52 -9.41 -31.53
CA LEU A 324 -17.95 -8.07 -31.42
C LEU A 324 -16.62 -8.09 -30.60
N SER A 325 -15.77 -7.14 -30.92
CA SER A 325 -14.63 -6.83 -30.05
C SER A 325 -15.11 -6.30 -28.70
N LEU A 326 -14.35 -6.53 -27.63
CA LEU A 326 -14.59 -5.90 -26.32
C LEU A 326 -14.50 -4.37 -26.38
N ASP A 327 -13.83 -3.82 -27.39
CA ASP A 327 -13.73 -2.38 -27.65
C ASP A 327 -14.93 -1.80 -28.43
N ASP A 328 -15.90 -2.65 -28.84
CA ASP A 328 -17.06 -2.15 -29.54
C ASP A 328 -17.89 -1.24 -28.62
N PRO A 329 -18.09 0.03 -29.00
CA PRO A 329 -18.77 1.00 -28.14
C PRO A 329 -20.22 0.61 -27.80
N ARG A 330 -20.89 -0.17 -28.66
CA ARG A 330 -22.26 -0.67 -28.43
C ARG A 330 -22.28 -1.73 -27.32
N LEU A 331 -21.28 -2.63 -27.36
CA LEU A 331 -21.10 -3.64 -26.31
C LEU A 331 -20.74 -2.98 -24.98
N ALA A 332 -19.77 -2.04 -24.99
CA ALA A 332 -19.37 -1.28 -23.82
C ALA A 332 -20.56 -0.52 -23.21
N GLU A 333 -21.41 0.11 -24.01
CA GLU A 333 -22.62 0.80 -23.55
C GLU A 333 -23.53 -0.11 -22.72
N VAL A 334 -23.84 -1.29 -23.25
CA VAL A 334 -24.77 -2.25 -22.59
C VAL A 334 -24.13 -2.79 -21.30
N ARG A 335 -22.83 -3.10 -21.33
CA ARG A 335 -22.09 -3.58 -20.15
C ARG A 335 -22.04 -2.52 -19.05
N CYS A 336 -21.70 -1.29 -19.39
CA CYS A 336 -21.67 -0.16 -18.47
C CYS A 336 -23.04 0.11 -17.83
N ALA A 337 -24.10 0.02 -18.62
CA ALA A 337 -25.47 0.19 -18.12
C ALA A 337 -25.83 -0.89 -17.09
N LEU A 338 -25.50 -2.17 -17.37
CA LEU A 338 -25.80 -3.29 -16.46
C LEU A 338 -25.09 -3.15 -15.11
N VAL A 339 -23.78 -2.89 -15.11
CA VAL A 339 -23.03 -2.72 -13.85
C VAL A 339 -23.53 -1.49 -13.08
N THR A 340 -23.80 -0.39 -13.76
CA THR A 340 -24.31 0.83 -13.13
C THR A 340 -25.67 0.61 -12.48
N GLU A 341 -26.58 -0.05 -13.18
CA GLU A 341 -27.97 -0.29 -12.72
C GLU A 341 -28.03 -1.34 -11.62
N ASN A 342 -27.28 -2.43 -11.77
CA ASN A 342 -27.34 -3.55 -10.84
C ASN A 342 -26.45 -3.37 -9.59
N PHE A 343 -25.38 -2.57 -9.69
CA PHE A 343 -24.44 -2.42 -8.57
C PHE A 343 -24.26 -0.98 -8.11
N MET A 344 -23.74 -0.05 -8.95
CA MET A 344 -23.30 1.26 -8.46
C MET A 344 -24.44 2.15 -7.94
N ARG A 345 -25.57 2.22 -8.66
CA ARG A 345 -26.74 2.99 -8.16
C ARG A 345 -27.38 2.36 -6.92
N PRO A 346 -27.61 1.02 -6.84
CA PRO A 346 -28.00 0.38 -5.60
C PRO A 346 -27.03 0.64 -4.43
N LEU A 347 -25.72 0.53 -4.66
CA LEU A 347 -24.72 0.81 -3.64
C LEU A 347 -24.84 2.25 -3.11
N ARG A 348 -24.93 3.25 -4.01
CA ARG A 348 -25.10 4.65 -3.58
C ARG A 348 -26.36 4.82 -2.74
N ARG A 349 -27.50 4.29 -3.19
CA ARG A 349 -28.76 4.37 -2.42
C ARG A 349 -28.65 3.70 -1.05
N ARG A 350 -27.98 2.54 -0.98
CA ARG A 350 -27.80 1.81 0.28
C ARG A 350 -26.94 2.58 1.28
N LEU A 351 -25.85 3.21 0.81
CA LEU A 351 -24.99 4.03 1.64
C LEU A 351 -25.72 5.30 2.12
N ASP A 352 -26.49 5.95 1.27
CA ASP A 352 -27.26 7.12 1.64
C ASP A 352 -28.35 6.78 2.68
N ALA A 353 -29.02 5.65 2.52
CA ALA A 353 -30.01 5.16 3.48
C ALA A 353 -29.34 4.86 4.84
N PHE A 354 -28.19 4.16 4.84
CA PHE A 354 -27.44 3.87 6.06
C PHE A 354 -27.00 5.17 6.76
N ALA A 355 -26.48 6.14 6.00
CA ALA A 355 -26.07 7.42 6.54
C ALA A 355 -27.24 8.18 7.21
N ALA A 356 -28.40 8.20 6.56
CA ALA A 356 -29.62 8.81 7.11
C ALA A 356 -30.10 8.11 8.37
N GLU A 357 -30.13 6.77 8.38
CA GLU A 357 -30.56 5.96 9.53
C GLU A 357 -29.67 6.16 10.76
N HIS A 358 -28.35 6.34 10.55
CA HIS A 358 -27.38 6.47 11.64
C HIS A 358 -26.94 7.91 11.91
N GLY A 359 -27.61 8.91 11.31
CA GLY A 359 -27.28 10.33 11.51
C GLY A 359 -25.86 10.71 11.04
N ARG A 360 -25.31 9.97 10.07
CA ARG A 360 -23.97 10.19 9.53
C ARG A 360 -24.01 11.14 8.32
N GLY A 361 -22.91 11.83 8.07
CA GLY A 361 -22.72 12.56 6.81
C GLY A 361 -22.62 11.60 5.62
N ARG A 362 -22.48 12.16 4.41
CA ARG A 362 -22.36 11.37 3.17
C ARG A 362 -21.22 10.37 3.30
N LEU A 363 -21.53 9.09 3.16
CA LEU A 363 -20.56 8.01 3.07
C LEU A 363 -19.97 7.96 1.67
N HIS A 364 -18.65 7.87 1.58
CA HIS A 364 -17.96 7.94 0.30
C HIS A 364 -17.96 6.60 -0.45
N ILE A 365 -18.01 6.67 -1.76
CA ILE A 365 -17.69 5.57 -2.66
C ILE A 365 -16.42 5.94 -3.42
N ASN A 366 -15.36 5.14 -3.23
CA ASN A 366 -14.04 5.34 -3.79
C ASN A 366 -13.62 4.06 -4.56
N PRO A 367 -14.14 3.79 -5.76
CA PRO A 367 -13.82 2.57 -6.49
C PRO A 367 -12.35 2.56 -6.94
N ILE A 368 -11.73 1.38 -6.85
CA ILE A 368 -10.42 1.10 -7.43
C ILE A 368 -10.64 0.38 -8.76
N VAL A 369 -10.24 1.01 -9.85
CA VAL A 369 -10.59 0.64 -11.22
C VAL A 369 -9.33 0.46 -12.08
N PRO A 370 -9.45 -0.16 -13.29
CA PRO A 370 -8.33 -0.27 -14.25
C PRO A 370 -7.69 1.05 -14.64
N CYS A 371 -6.52 0.96 -15.30
CA CYS A 371 -5.60 2.06 -15.59
C CYS A 371 -6.22 3.29 -16.27
N THR A 372 -7.24 3.11 -17.12
CA THR A 372 -7.82 4.18 -17.92
C THR A 372 -9.33 4.08 -17.96
N ILE A 373 -10.01 5.20 -18.26
CA ILE A 373 -11.46 5.19 -18.50
C ILE A 373 -11.81 4.26 -19.67
N ALA A 374 -10.96 4.16 -20.67
CA ALA A 374 -11.19 3.24 -21.79
C ALA A 374 -11.14 1.76 -21.33
N ASP A 375 -10.14 1.39 -20.51
CA ASP A 375 -10.06 0.05 -19.92
C ASP A 375 -11.25 -0.23 -18.99
N CYS A 376 -11.69 0.78 -18.23
CA CYS A 376 -12.90 0.69 -17.41
C CYS A 376 -14.15 0.37 -18.25
N ARG A 377 -14.39 1.11 -19.33
CA ARG A 377 -15.54 0.89 -20.22
C ARG A 377 -15.52 -0.51 -20.84
N ARG A 378 -14.34 -1.00 -21.23
CA ARG A 378 -14.15 -2.38 -21.71
C ARG A 378 -14.61 -3.41 -20.67
N GLN A 379 -14.47 -3.11 -19.39
CA GLN A 379 -14.90 -3.95 -18.27
C GLN A 379 -16.35 -3.68 -17.80
N GLY A 380 -17.09 -2.81 -18.48
CA GLY A 380 -18.44 -2.43 -18.08
C GLY A 380 -18.48 -1.40 -16.94
N LEU A 381 -17.38 -0.69 -16.67
CA LEU A 381 -17.29 0.30 -15.61
C LEU A 381 -17.43 1.70 -16.20
N ASP A 382 -18.58 2.33 -16.04
CA ASP A 382 -18.88 3.68 -16.56
C ASP A 382 -18.41 4.78 -15.60
N VAL A 383 -17.10 4.87 -15.40
CA VAL A 383 -16.50 5.83 -14.46
C VAL A 383 -16.94 7.28 -14.74
N GLU A 384 -17.00 7.71 -16.02
CA GLU A 384 -17.46 9.06 -16.36
C GLU A 384 -18.93 9.27 -15.99
N GLY A 385 -19.78 8.29 -16.28
CA GLY A 385 -21.20 8.31 -15.90
C GLY A 385 -21.35 8.37 -14.39
N TRP A 386 -20.62 7.54 -13.63
CA TRP A 386 -20.67 7.53 -12.17
C TRP A 386 -20.27 8.86 -11.54
N VAL A 387 -19.22 9.48 -12.09
CA VAL A 387 -18.75 10.80 -11.64
C VAL A 387 -19.79 11.88 -11.92
N ARG A 388 -20.37 11.92 -13.13
CA ARG A 388 -21.36 12.91 -13.53
C ARG A 388 -22.70 12.75 -12.82
N GLU A 389 -23.10 11.52 -12.51
CA GLU A 389 -24.30 11.20 -11.72
C GLU A 389 -24.10 11.42 -10.22
N GLY A 390 -22.88 11.73 -9.76
CA GLY A 390 -22.56 11.88 -8.34
C GLY A 390 -22.63 10.59 -7.53
N LEU A 391 -22.44 9.43 -8.19
CA LEU A 391 -22.45 8.12 -7.53
C LEU A 391 -21.17 7.86 -6.76
N VAL A 392 -20.05 8.45 -7.18
CA VAL A 392 -18.74 8.27 -6.59
C VAL A 392 -18.16 9.59 -6.06
N ASP A 393 -17.33 9.53 -5.03
CA ASP A 393 -16.74 10.69 -4.35
C ASP A 393 -15.27 10.89 -4.72
N SER A 394 -14.60 9.83 -5.13
CA SER A 394 -13.27 9.82 -5.73
C SER A 394 -13.09 8.53 -6.53
N VAL A 395 -12.06 8.46 -7.36
CA VAL A 395 -11.75 7.26 -8.16
C VAL A 395 -10.26 6.99 -8.08
N VAL A 396 -9.88 5.74 -7.96
CA VAL A 396 -8.49 5.28 -7.90
C VAL A 396 -8.18 4.44 -9.14
N PHE A 397 -7.27 4.91 -9.98
CA PHE A 397 -6.76 4.15 -11.11
C PHE A 397 -5.57 3.31 -10.67
N GLY A 398 -5.77 1.98 -10.63
CA GLY A 398 -4.75 1.02 -10.21
C GLY A 398 -3.93 0.48 -11.38
N MET A 399 -2.81 -0.15 -11.06
CA MET A 399 -1.81 -0.62 -12.03
C MET A 399 -2.24 -1.83 -12.86
N MET A 400 -3.25 -2.55 -12.43
CA MET A 400 -3.65 -3.75 -13.15
C MET A 400 -4.46 -3.38 -14.39
N ARG A 401 -3.92 -3.74 -15.55
CA ARG A 401 -4.75 -3.98 -16.72
C ARG A 401 -5.42 -5.32 -16.50
N ILE A 402 -6.74 -5.33 -16.45
CA ILE A 402 -7.47 -6.58 -16.52
C ILE A 402 -7.10 -7.23 -17.85
N TRP A 403 -6.74 -8.47 -17.76
CA TRP A 403 -6.30 -9.34 -18.84
C TRP A 403 -7.21 -9.16 -20.06
N GLU A 404 -6.64 -8.63 -21.12
CA GLU A 404 -7.40 -8.18 -22.29
C GLU A 404 -8.02 -9.33 -23.06
N ASP A 405 -7.57 -10.57 -22.82
CA ASP A 405 -8.01 -11.74 -23.55
C ASP A 405 -8.12 -12.95 -22.63
N GLU A 406 -9.30 -13.53 -22.51
CA GLU A 406 -9.46 -14.91 -22.06
C GLU A 406 -8.64 -15.87 -22.92
N ASP A 407 -8.48 -15.56 -24.20
CA ASP A 407 -7.64 -16.28 -25.15
C ASP A 407 -6.16 -16.30 -24.79
N ARG A 408 -5.69 -15.35 -23.95
CA ARG A 408 -4.30 -15.30 -23.48
C ARG A 408 -3.89 -16.53 -22.67
N PHE A 409 -4.83 -17.14 -21.99
CA PHE A 409 -4.61 -18.35 -21.20
C PHE A 409 -4.87 -19.64 -21.97
N ARG A 410 -5.51 -19.55 -23.16
CA ARG A 410 -5.93 -20.69 -23.96
C ARG A 410 -5.15 -20.82 -25.27
N ASP A 411 -4.56 -19.75 -25.77
CA ASP A 411 -3.89 -19.72 -27.08
C ASP A 411 -2.38 -19.47 -26.92
N GLU A 412 -1.60 -20.55 -27.14
CA GLU A 412 -0.14 -20.51 -27.08
C GLU A 412 0.50 -19.60 -28.14
N SER A 413 -0.23 -19.26 -29.20
CA SER A 413 0.25 -18.38 -30.27
C SER A 413 0.17 -16.89 -29.91
N LYS A 414 -0.57 -16.51 -28.87
CA LYS A 414 -0.76 -15.12 -28.48
C LYS A 414 0.48 -14.56 -27.76
N PRO A 415 0.86 -13.31 -28.09
CA PRO A 415 1.95 -12.64 -27.36
C PRO A 415 1.61 -12.53 -25.87
N GLY A 416 2.49 -13.06 -25.03
CA GLY A 416 2.34 -13.03 -23.58
C GLY A 416 1.68 -14.26 -22.97
N PHE A 417 1.34 -15.28 -23.75
CA PHE A 417 0.97 -16.59 -23.22
C PHE A 417 2.14 -17.14 -22.38
N LEU A 418 1.83 -17.53 -21.16
CA LEU A 418 2.75 -18.20 -20.26
C LEU A 418 2.22 -19.61 -20.00
N SER A 419 2.76 -20.62 -20.69
CA SER A 419 2.52 -22.00 -20.28
C SER A 419 3.06 -22.22 -18.86
N VAL A 420 2.56 -23.27 -18.19
CA VAL A 420 3.03 -23.65 -16.85
C VAL A 420 4.56 -23.86 -16.84
N GLU A 421 5.11 -24.41 -17.91
CA GLU A 421 6.55 -24.64 -18.07
C GLU A 421 7.32 -23.32 -18.23
N LYS A 422 6.82 -22.39 -19.05
CA LYS A 422 7.42 -21.05 -19.20
C LYS A 422 7.36 -20.26 -17.92
N TYR A 423 6.21 -20.28 -17.20
CA TYR A 423 6.08 -19.65 -15.90
C TYR A 423 7.07 -20.24 -14.89
N ALA A 424 7.18 -21.58 -14.82
CA ALA A 424 8.11 -22.25 -13.95
C ALA A 424 9.58 -21.97 -14.32
N ALA A 425 9.88 -21.85 -15.61
CA ALA A 425 11.22 -21.48 -16.08
C ALA A 425 11.57 -20.03 -15.69
N CYS A 426 10.68 -19.07 -15.91
CA CYS A 426 10.85 -17.67 -15.47
C CYS A 426 11.05 -17.57 -13.96
N LYS A 427 10.29 -18.35 -13.18
CA LYS A 427 10.43 -18.38 -11.72
C LYS A 427 11.77 -18.94 -11.27
N ARG A 428 12.34 -19.91 -12.00
CA ARG A 428 13.66 -20.49 -11.69
C ARG A 428 14.82 -19.58 -12.10
N SER A 429 14.70 -18.86 -13.22
CA SER A 429 15.74 -17.95 -13.70
C SER A 429 15.77 -16.61 -12.98
N GLY A 430 14.74 -16.31 -12.13
CA GLY A 430 14.57 -15.00 -11.54
C GLY A 430 14.18 -13.91 -12.55
N GLU A 431 14.02 -14.27 -13.82
CA GLU A 431 13.55 -13.37 -14.87
C GLU A 431 12.03 -13.33 -14.87
N ASN A 432 11.47 -12.13 -14.70
CA ASN A 432 10.06 -11.89 -14.95
C ASN A 432 9.94 -11.02 -16.21
N PRO A 433 9.82 -11.63 -17.39
CA PRO A 433 9.79 -10.91 -18.66
C PRO A 433 8.57 -9.97 -18.77
N VAL A 434 7.49 -10.27 -18.03
CA VAL A 434 6.26 -9.47 -18.04
C VAL A 434 6.44 -8.18 -17.22
N ARG A 435 7.19 -8.22 -16.13
CA ARG A 435 7.32 -7.08 -15.20
C ARG A 435 8.19 -5.93 -15.68
N ARG A 436 9.31 -6.18 -16.37
CA ARG A 436 10.25 -5.11 -16.78
C ARG A 436 9.73 -4.20 -17.87
N ALA A 437 8.91 -4.70 -18.79
CA ALA A 437 8.40 -3.91 -19.92
C ALA A 437 7.22 -2.99 -19.56
N HIS A 438 6.51 -3.25 -18.45
CA HIS A 438 5.26 -2.58 -18.14
C HIS A 438 5.40 -1.30 -17.32
N GLY A 439 6.40 -1.17 -16.44
CA GLY A 439 6.48 -0.07 -15.49
C GLY A 439 6.52 1.33 -16.12
N ASN A 440 7.38 1.56 -17.10
CA ASN A 440 7.49 2.88 -17.75
C ASN A 440 6.29 3.18 -18.65
N LYS A 441 5.81 2.17 -19.40
CA LYS A 441 4.63 2.31 -20.27
C LYS A 441 3.38 2.59 -19.46
N LEU A 442 3.26 1.98 -18.29
CA LEU A 442 2.13 2.19 -17.41
C LEU A 442 2.13 3.60 -16.81
N LEU A 443 3.30 4.10 -16.40
CA LEU A 443 3.45 5.49 -15.95
C LEU A 443 3.07 6.50 -17.04
N GLU A 444 3.43 6.23 -18.30
CA GLU A 444 3.01 7.04 -19.44
C GLU A 444 1.49 7.01 -19.62
N THR A 445 0.90 5.83 -19.56
CA THR A 445 -0.56 5.66 -19.61
C THR A 445 -1.27 6.46 -18.51
N PHE A 446 -0.80 6.39 -17.26
CA PHE A 446 -1.37 7.17 -16.17
C PHE A 446 -1.21 8.69 -16.36
N ALA A 447 -0.06 9.13 -16.85
CA ALA A 447 0.16 10.55 -17.12
C ALA A 447 -0.77 11.09 -18.22
N GLU A 448 -0.95 10.32 -19.31
CA GLU A 448 -1.90 10.65 -20.37
C GLU A 448 -3.34 10.66 -19.85
N GLU A 449 -3.72 9.68 -19.04
CA GLU A 449 -5.05 9.59 -18.46
C GLU A 449 -5.30 10.75 -17.48
N ALA A 450 -4.34 11.11 -16.65
CA ALA A 450 -4.43 12.27 -15.76
C ALA A 450 -4.68 13.56 -16.55
N ALA A 451 -3.95 13.76 -17.66
CA ALA A 451 -4.14 14.92 -18.52
C ALA A 451 -5.54 14.99 -19.16
N ARG A 452 -6.08 13.84 -19.56
CA ARG A 452 -7.45 13.75 -20.12
C ARG A 452 -8.51 14.07 -19.05
N ASN A 453 -8.32 13.62 -17.83
CA ASN A 453 -9.31 13.68 -16.75
C ASN A 453 -9.31 14.99 -15.96
N VAL A 454 -8.33 15.89 -16.16
CA VAL A 454 -8.23 17.19 -15.45
C VAL A 454 -9.53 17.99 -15.55
N ARG A 455 -10.14 18.02 -16.76
CA ARG A 455 -11.39 18.75 -16.97
C ARG A 455 -12.53 18.16 -16.18
N LEU A 456 -12.72 16.84 -16.24
CA LEU A 456 -13.77 16.12 -15.52
C LEU A 456 -13.63 16.31 -14.00
N SER A 457 -12.41 16.21 -13.48
CA SER A 457 -12.12 16.46 -12.06
C SER A 457 -12.53 17.88 -11.64
N ARG A 458 -12.13 18.89 -12.43
CA ARG A 458 -12.48 20.29 -12.13
C ARG A 458 -13.97 20.61 -12.22
N GLU A 459 -14.66 20.03 -13.20
CA GLU A 459 -16.10 20.24 -13.41
C GLU A 459 -16.94 19.62 -12.29
N THR A 460 -16.49 18.49 -11.73
CA THR A 460 -17.27 17.68 -10.78
C THR A 460 -16.77 17.76 -9.33
N GLY A 461 -15.53 18.21 -9.13
CA GLY A 461 -14.85 18.18 -7.83
C GLY A 461 -14.42 16.79 -7.37
N VAL A 462 -14.65 15.75 -8.20
CA VAL A 462 -14.24 14.38 -7.89
C VAL A 462 -12.75 14.22 -8.12
N ARG A 463 -12.02 13.78 -7.09
CA ARG A 463 -10.58 13.58 -7.16
C ARG A 463 -10.25 12.23 -7.76
N PHE A 464 -9.30 12.22 -8.71
CA PHE A 464 -8.72 11.02 -9.26
C PHE A 464 -7.34 10.77 -8.67
N TYR A 465 -7.11 9.53 -8.20
CA TYR A 465 -5.83 9.04 -7.72
C TYR A 465 -5.20 8.12 -8.76
N TYR A 466 -3.90 8.27 -8.99
CA TYR A 466 -3.16 7.48 -9.97
C TYR A 466 -2.05 6.71 -9.29
N ASP A 467 -1.95 5.44 -9.61
CA ASP A 467 -0.93 4.57 -9.05
C ASP A 467 0.48 5.03 -9.45
N LEU A 468 1.35 5.17 -8.48
CA LEU A 468 2.77 5.45 -8.72
C LEU A 468 3.48 4.27 -9.38
N HIS A 469 2.84 3.11 -9.37
CA HIS A 469 3.31 1.87 -9.93
C HIS A 469 4.80 1.63 -9.63
N TRP A 470 5.08 1.03 -8.51
CA TRP A 470 6.41 0.50 -8.27
C TRP A 470 6.36 -1.00 -8.04
N GLU A 471 7.16 -1.69 -8.77
CA GLU A 471 7.45 -3.10 -8.55
C GLU A 471 8.73 -3.20 -7.73
N GLY A 472 8.62 -3.78 -6.54
CA GLY A 472 9.75 -3.91 -5.63
C GLY A 472 10.20 -2.57 -5.00
N THR A 473 11.38 -2.54 -4.46
CA THR A 473 11.97 -1.33 -3.85
C THR A 473 12.44 -0.39 -4.95
N ILE A 474 11.92 0.83 -4.98
CA ILE A 474 12.35 1.87 -5.89
C ILE A 474 13.16 2.90 -5.11
N LEU A 475 14.24 3.37 -5.71
CA LEU A 475 15.02 4.45 -5.13
C LEU A 475 14.14 5.68 -4.88
N PRO A 476 14.24 6.33 -3.71
CA PRO A 476 13.42 7.49 -3.35
C PRO A 476 13.35 8.59 -4.41
N GLU A 477 14.46 8.88 -5.07
CA GLU A 477 14.52 9.86 -6.15
C GLU A 477 13.70 9.46 -7.38
N LYS A 478 13.59 8.16 -7.67
CA LYS A 478 12.76 7.66 -8.77
C LYS A 478 11.28 7.75 -8.44
N ILE A 479 10.91 7.51 -7.19
CA ILE A 479 9.53 7.66 -6.72
C ILE A 479 9.10 9.13 -6.81
N ALA A 480 9.93 10.05 -6.33
CA ALA A 480 9.67 11.48 -6.40
C ALA A 480 9.55 11.98 -7.85
N ALA A 481 10.42 11.51 -8.75
CA ALA A 481 10.36 11.86 -10.17
C ALA A 481 9.08 11.35 -10.84
N ARG A 482 8.60 10.14 -10.49
CA ARG A 482 7.32 9.61 -10.97
C ARG A 482 6.14 10.45 -10.49
N ALA A 483 6.13 10.81 -9.21
CA ALA A 483 5.12 11.69 -8.64
C ALA A 483 5.09 13.06 -9.34
N ALA A 484 6.27 13.67 -9.56
CA ALA A 484 6.40 14.94 -10.27
C ALA A 484 5.83 14.85 -11.69
N ARG A 485 6.08 13.75 -12.41
CA ARG A 485 5.55 13.53 -13.76
C ARG A 485 4.02 13.43 -13.77
N LEU A 486 3.41 12.69 -12.83
CA LEU A 486 1.96 12.56 -12.73
C LEU A 486 1.30 13.89 -12.36
N TYR A 487 1.85 14.62 -11.41
CA TYR A 487 1.35 15.95 -11.06
C TYR A 487 1.54 16.96 -12.21
N GLY A 488 2.66 16.89 -12.92
CA GLY A 488 2.89 17.71 -14.12
C GLY A 488 1.88 17.45 -15.24
N ALA A 489 1.38 16.22 -15.34
CA ALA A 489 0.31 15.84 -16.26
C ALA A 489 -1.09 16.27 -15.78
N GLY A 490 -1.22 16.71 -14.51
CA GLY A 490 -2.49 17.21 -13.97
C GLY A 490 -3.15 16.30 -12.95
N ALA A 491 -2.48 15.24 -12.49
CA ALA A 491 -2.98 14.44 -11.38
C ALA A 491 -3.22 15.31 -10.14
N GLU A 492 -4.29 15.05 -9.40
CA GLU A 492 -4.58 15.73 -8.14
C GLU A 492 -4.26 14.87 -6.92
N GLY A 493 -4.20 13.56 -7.10
CA GLY A 493 -3.87 12.59 -6.06
C GLY A 493 -3.07 11.43 -6.60
N LEU A 494 -2.35 10.75 -5.71
CA LEU A 494 -1.54 9.57 -6.01
C LEU A 494 -1.98 8.39 -5.15
N LEU A 495 -1.92 7.19 -5.72
CA LEU A 495 -2.14 5.94 -5.01
C LEU A 495 -0.80 5.37 -4.53
N LEU A 496 -0.75 5.01 -3.26
CA LEU A 496 0.28 4.16 -2.68
C LEU A 496 -0.30 2.74 -2.52
N TRP A 497 0.00 1.86 -3.47
CA TRP A 497 -0.47 0.47 -3.43
C TRP A 497 0.33 -0.37 -2.43
N ASP A 498 -0.31 -1.36 -1.80
CA ASP A 498 0.29 -2.21 -0.76
C ASP A 498 0.97 -1.41 0.37
N CYS A 499 0.32 -0.31 0.78
CA CYS A 499 0.78 0.55 1.86
C CYS A 499 0.45 -0.07 3.22
N PHE A 500 1.10 -1.17 3.54
CA PHE A 500 0.98 -1.85 4.83
C PHE A 500 2.36 -1.89 5.53
N GLU A 501 2.47 -2.65 6.60
CA GLU A 501 3.66 -2.69 7.47
C GLU A 501 4.99 -2.74 6.70
N LEU A 502 5.08 -3.51 5.61
CA LEU A 502 6.31 -3.64 4.84
C LEU A 502 6.83 -2.33 4.25
N ARG A 503 5.95 -1.42 3.80
CA ARG A 503 6.35 -0.10 3.28
C ARG A 503 6.61 0.89 4.38
N VAL A 504 5.72 0.94 5.35
CA VAL A 504 5.83 1.85 6.49
C VAL A 504 7.08 1.56 7.32
N SER A 505 7.48 0.29 7.46
CA SER A 505 8.70 -0.09 8.17
C SER A 505 9.98 0.11 7.35
N ASN A 506 9.87 0.22 6.03
CA ASN A 506 10.99 0.57 5.14
C ASN A 506 11.19 2.10 5.15
N ARG A 507 11.87 2.60 6.17
CA ARG A 507 11.95 4.03 6.49
C ARG A 507 12.67 4.88 5.46
N ASP A 508 13.58 4.32 4.69
CA ASP A 508 14.23 5.01 3.59
C ASP A 508 13.25 5.36 2.47
N GLU A 509 12.34 4.45 2.18
CA GLU A 509 11.28 4.64 1.18
C GLU A 509 10.12 5.47 1.78
N TRP A 510 9.71 5.15 3.01
CA TRP A 510 8.56 5.79 3.65
C TRP A 510 8.74 7.29 3.85
N PHE A 511 9.96 7.73 4.17
CA PHE A 511 10.23 9.16 4.34
C PHE A 511 9.83 9.96 3.09
N VAL A 512 10.20 9.49 1.88
CA VAL A 512 9.84 10.15 0.63
C VAL A 512 8.38 9.88 0.27
N THR A 513 7.93 8.63 0.33
CA THR A 513 6.58 8.26 -0.10
C THR A 513 5.50 8.92 0.74
N SER A 514 5.73 9.10 2.04
CA SER A 514 4.79 9.78 2.94
C SER A 514 4.59 11.27 2.63
N ARG A 515 5.52 11.91 1.88
CA ARG A 515 5.53 13.35 1.57
C ARG A 515 5.25 13.67 0.10
N LEU A 516 4.88 12.71 -0.70
CA LEU A 516 4.65 12.93 -2.14
C LEU A 516 3.45 13.84 -2.47
N GLY A 517 2.66 14.24 -1.49
CA GLY A 517 1.65 15.27 -1.63
C GLY A 517 2.19 16.70 -1.73
N HIS A 518 3.46 16.92 -1.34
CA HIS A 518 4.16 18.21 -1.42
C HIS A 518 4.65 18.49 -2.85
N LYS A 519 3.72 18.85 -3.74
CA LYS A 519 4.01 19.02 -5.18
C LYS A 519 5.17 19.96 -5.49
N GLY A 520 5.39 20.98 -4.67
CA GLY A 520 6.45 21.98 -4.87
C GLY A 520 7.84 21.53 -4.42
N GLU A 521 7.95 20.43 -3.68
CA GLU A 521 9.18 19.96 -3.07
C GLU A 521 9.75 18.70 -3.75
N LEU A 522 9.03 18.13 -4.69
CA LEU A 522 9.38 16.84 -5.31
C LEU A 522 10.76 16.83 -5.98
N GLU A 523 11.21 17.97 -6.51
CA GLU A 523 12.53 18.08 -7.15
C GLU A 523 13.66 18.20 -6.12
N SER A 524 13.39 18.77 -4.94
CA SER A 524 14.37 18.92 -3.87
C SER A 524 14.44 17.71 -2.95
N MET A 525 13.35 16.95 -2.81
CA MET A 525 13.26 15.79 -1.93
C MET A 525 14.42 14.77 -2.02
N PRO A 526 14.92 14.40 -3.21
CA PRO A 526 16.06 13.47 -3.28
C PRO A 526 17.30 13.99 -2.59
N LYS A 527 17.58 15.29 -2.68
CA LYS A 527 18.74 15.93 -2.02
C LYS A 527 18.52 16.02 -0.50
N GLU A 528 17.30 16.33 -0.08
CA GLU A 528 16.93 16.35 1.34
C GLU A 528 16.97 14.94 1.95
N ASN A 529 16.63 13.91 1.18
CA ASN A 529 16.69 12.52 1.61
C ASN A 529 18.10 12.11 2.05
N GLU A 530 19.18 12.69 1.47
CA GLU A 530 20.55 12.48 1.94
C GLU A 530 20.73 12.92 3.40
N GLY A 531 19.93 13.88 3.88
CA GLY A 531 19.87 14.30 5.28
C GLY A 531 19.10 13.36 6.19
N TYR A 532 18.12 12.63 5.65
CA TYR A 532 17.19 11.78 6.43
C TYR A 532 17.54 10.29 6.41
N ARG A 533 18.35 9.86 5.43
CA ARG A 533 18.90 8.51 5.35
C ARG A 533 20.39 8.58 5.12
N LYS A 534 21.16 7.85 5.91
CA LYS A 534 22.61 7.76 5.77
C LYS A 534 23.07 6.32 5.87
N LEU A 535 23.71 5.85 4.82
CA LEU A 535 24.45 4.60 4.84
C LEU A 535 25.86 4.86 5.38
N PHE A 536 26.37 3.93 6.17
CA PHE A 536 27.72 4.01 6.72
C PHE A 536 28.33 2.61 6.82
N ARG A 537 29.65 2.54 6.78
CA ARG A 537 30.36 1.28 6.93
C ARG A 537 30.58 0.98 8.40
N ILE A 538 30.46 -0.30 8.74
CA ILE A 538 30.87 -0.85 10.01
C ILE A 538 32.29 -1.36 9.83
N LEU A 539 33.19 -0.94 10.69
CA LEU A 539 34.63 -1.22 10.59
C LEU A 539 35.01 -2.41 11.46
N LYS A 540 34.42 -2.52 12.66
CA LYS A 540 34.67 -3.62 13.60
C LYS A 540 33.41 -4.00 14.37
N ILE A 541 33.33 -5.27 14.73
CA ILE A 541 32.35 -5.83 15.66
C ILE A 541 33.11 -6.63 16.70
N ASP A 542 32.89 -6.34 18.00
CA ASP A 542 33.63 -6.94 19.15
C ASP A 542 35.16 -6.90 18.97
N GLY A 543 35.68 -5.79 18.44
CA GLY A 543 37.08 -5.61 18.16
C GLY A 543 37.63 -6.32 16.93
N ILE A 544 36.81 -7.15 16.25
CA ILE A 544 37.20 -7.86 15.04
C ILE A 544 36.91 -6.98 13.82
N SER A 545 37.94 -6.70 13.02
CA SER A 545 37.81 -5.94 11.79
C SER A 545 36.95 -6.69 10.78
N ILE A 546 35.94 -6.01 10.24
CA ILE A 546 35.13 -6.54 9.15
C ILE A 546 35.96 -6.39 7.87
N SER A 547 36.40 -7.53 7.32
CA SER A 547 37.12 -7.56 6.06
C SER A 547 36.21 -7.12 4.92
N ALA A 548 36.70 -6.20 4.10
CA ALA A 548 36.05 -5.81 2.86
C ALA A 548 35.98 -6.95 1.83
N TYR A 549 36.57 -8.10 2.12
CA TYR A 549 36.70 -9.19 1.20
C TYR A 549 36.32 -10.52 1.86
N HIS A 550 35.19 -11.07 1.44
CA HIS A 550 34.86 -12.47 1.76
C HIS A 550 35.07 -13.31 0.51
N PRO A 551 36.11 -14.17 0.46
CA PRO A 551 36.47 -14.92 -0.77
C PRO A 551 35.43 -15.95 -1.21
N ASN A 552 34.40 -16.23 -0.43
CA ASN A 552 33.40 -17.26 -0.69
C ASN A 552 32.15 -16.74 -1.44
N TRP A 553 32.15 -15.50 -1.93
CA TRP A 553 31.01 -14.93 -2.68
C TRP A 553 31.26 -14.85 -4.20
N ILE A 554 32.26 -15.57 -4.67
CA ILE A 554 32.46 -15.83 -6.11
C ILE A 554 32.04 -17.27 -6.34
N GLY A 555 30.75 -17.48 -6.56
CA GLY A 555 30.15 -18.74 -6.94
C GLY A 555 28.86 -18.51 -7.65
#